data_96aad3be8c29280621a2d3bfb6aebc51
#
_entry.id   96aad3be8c29280621a2d3bfb6aebc51
#
_cell.length_a   1.000
_cell.length_b   1.000
_cell.length_c   1.000
_cell.angle_alpha   90.00
_cell.angle_beta   90.00
_cell.angle_gamma   90.00
#
_symmetry.space_group_name_H-M   'P 1'
#
loop_
_entity.id
_entity.type
_entity.pdbx_description
1 polymer ?
#
loop_
_entity_poly.entity_id
_entity_poly.type
_entity_poly.pdbx_seq_one_letter_code
_entity_poly.pdbx_strand_id
1 'polypeptide(L)'
;LIYGPNRVGAGRIDAPAAVSNEVLAYVQGPADSSVVSASFGVVEVSTPVATLAKTIIVENTSDRQRTYDLSYAAATTQPGVRYFLNQRSITVAANSTNTFNIRMVANRDQLRKTIDPTVSPTQVDNPRQFVADASGRILLTPRDGSLSTLRVPVHSNAKPVSALTQELTATGGNTGDITLVGRGVANGEAGGTDSYTSLVSAFSLLGTSPELPVCDPDSGEPEPTVEPDPDPDPEPEPGPCAATQIEKSYDIANVGVTSDAALYGEDDSFLYFAIGTHAPLVTHVHTQHSVFIDGNSDGEWDYQLLSTYFTDGGDPTDVPVVIGADRDGNLLPSNEEPFITYLNGAPGSLDTNLKDSSVITMVFPAAAMPMLLNLYPRFAFGVQTIGYFGSVDNLGTTTSADGFPELAEQTMSYNVRNPSLTFTVGEGDDAVPAYLAFSSDGTVIDVTTDLSSYTRDRTLGGQKGIMMVHTHNVTGQQVQTIPLPSGIDGVVIA
;
A
#
# COMPACT_ATOMS: atom_id res chain seq x y z
N LEU A 1 -21.77 -20.86 3.96
CA LEU A 1 -20.42 -20.32 3.81
C LEU A 1 -19.58 -20.74 5.01
N ILE A 2 -18.34 -21.16 4.76
CA ILE A 2 -17.36 -21.45 5.80
C ILE A 2 -16.45 -20.24 5.92
N TYR A 3 -16.46 -19.62 7.08
CA TYR A 3 -15.59 -18.45 7.33
C TYR A 3 -14.14 -18.89 7.58
N GLY A 4 -13.21 -18.13 7.04
CA GLY A 4 -11.78 -18.30 7.23
C GLY A 4 -11.34 -18.07 8.68
N PRO A 5 -10.21 -18.66 9.12
CA PRO A 5 -9.66 -18.46 10.46
C PRO A 5 -9.31 -17.00 10.80
N ASN A 6 -9.06 -16.15 9.83
CA ASN A 6 -8.88 -14.71 9.98
C ASN A 6 -10.11 -14.02 10.61
N ARG A 7 -11.31 -14.63 10.49
CA ARG A 7 -12.58 -14.10 11.03
C ARG A 7 -13.07 -14.83 12.28
N VAL A 8 -12.84 -16.15 12.35
CA VAL A 8 -13.43 -17.02 13.40
C VAL A 8 -12.39 -17.85 14.14
N GLY A 9 -11.09 -17.60 13.93
CA GLY A 9 -9.98 -18.33 14.57
C GLY A 9 -10.06 -19.84 14.37
N ALA A 10 -9.73 -20.58 15.41
CA ALA A 10 -9.82 -22.05 15.43
C ALA A 10 -11.27 -22.57 15.49
N GLY A 11 -12.23 -21.70 15.81
CA GLY A 11 -13.64 -22.00 15.95
C GLY A 11 -14.18 -21.66 17.35
N ARG A 12 -15.35 -22.23 17.68
CA ARG A 12 -15.98 -22.00 18.99
C ARG A 12 -15.15 -22.67 20.11
N ILE A 13 -14.99 -21.97 21.22
CA ILE A 13 -14.36 -22.49 22.45
C ILE A 13 -15.22 -23.62 23.02
N ASP A 14 -14.59 -24.76 23.31
CA ASP A 14 -15.12 -25.88 24.06
C ASP A 14 -14.35 -25.99 25.37
N ALA A 15 -14.84 -25.33 26.41
CA ALA A 15 -14.17 -25.24 27.69
C ALA A 15 -14.00 -26.63 28.37
N PRO A 16 -15.02 -27.51 28.40
CA PRO A 16 -14.83 -28.89 28.91
C PRO A 16 -13.73 -29.65 28.17
N ALA A 17 -13.72 -29.59 26.85
CA ALA A 17 -12.69 -30.27 26.06
C ALA A 17 -11.30 -29.64 26.30
N ALA A 18 -11.20 -28.31 26.43
CA ALA A 18 -9.94 -27.63 26.68
C ALA A 18 -9.32 -28.01 28.05
N VAL A 19 -10.14 -28.14 29.09
CA VAL A 19 -9.69 -28.50 30.43
C VAL A 19 -9.29 -30.00 30.53
N SER A 20 -9.98 -30.85 29.79
CA SER A 20 -9.71 -32.31 29.81
C SER A 20 -8.66 -32.76 28.80
N ASN A 21 -8.22 -31.88 27.91
CA ASN A 21 -7.29 -32.22 26.85
C ASN A 21 -5.84 -32.23 27.39
N GLU A 22 -5.13 -33.33 27.16
CA GLU A 22 -3.75 -33.54 27.60
C GLU A 22 -2.73 -33.30 26.49
N VAL A 23 -3.19 -32.86 25.31
CA VAL A 23 -2.31 -32.63 24.15
C VAL A 23 -2.57 -31.25 23.58
N LEU A 24 -1.50 -30.50 23.36
CA LEU A 24 -1.52 -29.17 22.75
C LEU A 24 -0.91 -29.22 21.37
N ALA A 25 -1.39 -28.35 20.48
CA ALA A 25 -0.79 -28.14 19.16
C ALA A 25 -0.70 -26.62 18.89
N TYR A 26 0.50 -26.19 18.58
CA TYR A 26 0.81 -24.78 18.33
C TYR A 26 1.93 -24.66 17.30
N VAL A 27 2.20 -23.44 16.85
CA VAL A 27 3.21 -23.15 15.82
C VAL A 27 4.44 -22.57 16.49
N GLN A 28 5.60 -23.01 16.06
CA GLN A 28 6.87 -22.43 16.47
C GLN A 28 6.95 -20.98 15.95
N GLY A 29 7.01 -20.04 16.85
CA GLY A 29 7.16 -18.60 16.57
C GLY A 29 8.63 -18.16 16.53
N PRO A 30 8.89 -16.87 16.30
CA PRO A 30 10.22 -16.27 16.40
C PRO A 30 10.80 -16.43 17.84
N ALA A 31 12.13 -16.55 17.94
CA ALA A 31 12.86 -16.66 19.21
C ALA A 31 12.26 -17.74 20.15
N ASP A 32 11.88 -18.90 19.57
CA ASP A 32 11.28 -20.04 20.29
C ASP A 32 9.95 -19.73 21.02
N SER A 33 9.29 -18.65 20.66
CA SER A 33 7.93 -18.35 21.13
C SER A 33 6.92 -19.33 20.54
N SER A 34 5.75 -19.42 21.18
CA SER A 34 4.62 -20.22 20.72
C SER A 34 3.52 -19.33 20.18
N VAL A 35 3.05 -19.60 18.97
CA VAL A 35 1.90 -18.90 18.37
C VAL A 35 0.79 -19.89 18.02
N VAL A 36 -0.46 -19.46 18.09
CA VAL A 36 -1.63 -20.34 17.97
C VAL A 36 -2.02 -20.64 16.50
N SER A 37 -1.44 -19.93 15.53
CA SER A 37 -1.81 -20.06 14.12
C SER A 37 -0.60 -20.06 13.18
N ALA A 38 -0.68 -20.85 12.11
CA ALA A 38 0.28 -20.87 11.02
C ALA A 38 -0.05 -19.74 10.02
N SER A 39 0.22 -18.49 10.42
CA SER A 39 0.07 -17.35 9.52
C SER A 39 1.33 -17.17 8.68
N PHE A 40 1.17 -17.16 7.36
CA PHE A 40 2.23 -16.83 6.40
C PHE A 40 2.23 -15.32 6.05
N GLY A 41 1.20 -14.58 6.50
CA GLY A 41 1.06 -13.16 6.20
C GLY A 41 0.77 -12.86 4.73
N VAL A 42 1.15 -11.67 4.29
CA VAL A 42 1.18 -11.29 2.87
C VAL A 42 2.44 -11.88 2.24
N VAL A 43 2.27 -12.58 1.13
CA VAL A 43 3.37 -13.23 0.39
C VAL A 43 3.35 -12.72 -1.04
N GLU A 44 4.24 -11.80 -1.34
CA GLU A 44 4.44 -11.29 -2.70
C GLU A 44 5.12 -12.35 -3.58
N VAL A 45 4.46 -12.74 -4.66
CA VAL A 45 4.91 -13.86 -5.50
C VAL A 45 5.47 -13.32 -6.82
N SER A 46 6.73 -12.91 -6.78
CA SER A 46 7.49 -12.44 -7.96
C SER A 46 8.14 -13.57 -8.76
N THR A 47 8.58 -14.64 -8.08
CA THR A 47 9.18 -15.83 -8.70
C THR A 47 8.13 -16.80 -9.23
N PRO A 48 8.45 -17.72 -10.17
CA PRO A 48 7.48 -18.67 -10.70
C PRO A 48 6.75 -19.49 -9.63
N VAL A 49 7.44 -19.84 -8.55
CA VAL A 49 6.88 -20.56 -7.42
C VAL A 49 7.49 -20.04 -6.11
N ALA A 50 6.65 -19.57 -5.22
CA ALA A 50 7.03 -19.26 -3.83
C ALA A 50 6.69 -20.44 -2.93
N THR A 51 7.60 -20.81 -2.03
CA THR A 51 7.40 -21.89 -1.05
C THR A 51 7.84 -21.44 0.33
N LEU A 52 6.92 -21.49 1.29
CA LEU A 52 7.16 -21.17 2.69
C LEU A 52 6.73 -22.33 3.58
N ALA A 53 7.35 -22.48 4.73
CA ALA A 53 7.02 -23.55 5.69
C ALA A 53 6.89 -23.01 7.12
N LYS A 54 6.04 -23.66 7.90
CA LYS A 54 5.90 -23.43 9.35
C LYS A 54 5.97 -24.77 10.06
N THR A 55 6.62 -24.79 11.23
CA THR A 55 6.71 -25.97 12.10
C THR A 55 5.57 -25.95 13.09
N ILE A 56 4.86 -27.07 13.19
CA ILE A 56 3.81 -27.32 14.18
C ILE A 56 4.41 -28.21 15.28
N ILE A 57 4.29 -27.76 16.50
CA ILE A 57 4.70 -28.49 17.70
C ILE A 57 3.46 -29.17 18.28
N VAL A 58 3.58 -30.47 18.58
CA VAL A 58 2.55 -31.21 19.30
C VAL A 58 3.16 -31.67 20.63
N GLU A 59 2.59 -31.19 21.72
CA GLU A 59 3.05 -31.44 23.08
C GLU A 59 2.04 -32.36 23.77
N ASN A 60 2.52 -33.48 24.28
CA ASN A 60 1.73 -34.47 25.02
C ASN A 60 2.14 -34.44 26.49
N THR A 61 1.28 -33.93 27.35
CA THR A 61 1.49 -33.86 28.82
C THR A 61 0.96 -35.10 29.55
N SER A 62 0.36 -36.07 28.83
CA SER A 62 -0.17 -37.27 29.44
C SER A 62 0.93 -38.35 29.67
N ASP A 63 0.62 -39.31 30.51
CA ASP A 63 1.46 -40.47 30.82
C ASP A 63 1.45 -41.57 29.74
N ARG A 64 0.75 -41.32 28.61
CA ARG A 64 0.55 -42.29 27.51
C ARG A 64 1.00 -41.71 26.18
N GLN A 65 1.49 -42.60 25.32
CA GLN A 65 1.71 -42.26 23.93
C GLN A 65 0.38 -41.91 23.23
N ARG A 66 0.38 -40.85 22.43
CA ARG A 66 -0.78 -40.41 21.64
C ARG A 66 -0.46 -40.39 20.16
N THR A 67 -1.40 -40.81 19.31
CA THR A 67 -1.25 -40.79 17.84
C THR A 67 -2.43 -40.08 17.22
N TYR A 68 -2.11 -39.14 16.32
CA TYR A 68 -3.08 -38.32 15.59
C TYR A 68 -2.93 -38.52 14.10
N ASP A 69 -4.05 -38.61 13.38
CA ASP A 69 -4.09 -38.46 11.94
C ASP A 69 -4.13 -36.96 11.60
N LEU A 70 -3.35 -36.56 10.58
CA LEU A 70 -3.18 -35.20 10.16
C LEU A 70 -3.87 -34.95 8.83
N SER A 71 -4.68 -33.88 8.77
CA SER A 71 -5.29 -33.44 7.53
C SER A 71 -5.36 -31.89 7.48
N TYR A 72 -5.52 -31.34 6.28
CA TYR A 72 -5.79 -29.92 6.08
C TYR A 72 -7.21 -29.76 5.54
N ALA A 73 -8.01 -28.93 6.19
CA ALA A 73 -9.36 -28.57 5.79
C ALA A 73 -9.37 -27.10 5.34
N ALA A 74 -9.55 -26.86 4.04
CA ALA A 74 -9.65 -25.51 3.49
C ALA A 74 -10.96 -24.85 3.93
N ALA A 75 -10.91 -23.55 4.22
CA ALA A 75 -12.06 -22.67 4.43
C ALA A 75 -12.23 -21.73 3.24
N THR A 76 -11.19 -21.00 2.87
CA THR A 76 -11.12 -20.17 1.69
C THR A 76 -9.98 -20.65 0.79
N THR A 77 -10.11 -20.44 -0.51
CA THR A 77 -9.12 -20.85 -1.50
C THR A 77 -8.81 -19.71 -2.44
N GLN A 78 -7.53 -19.60 -2.78
CA GLN A 78 -7.06 -18.66 -3.79
C GLN A 78 -6.44 -19.45 -4.95
N PRO A 79 -6.74 -19.12 -6.21
CA PRO A 79 -6.10 -19.75 -7.36
C PRO A 79 -4.57 -19.72 -7.23
N GLY A 80 -3.90 -20.82 -7.51
CA GLY A 80 -2.44 -20.92 -7.43
C GLY A 80 -1.88 -21.22 -6.03
N VAL A 81 -2.67 -21.15 -4.96
CA VAL A 81 -2.19 -21.43 -3.58
C VAL A 81 -2.60 -22.84 -3.12
N ARG A 82 -1.66 -23.56 -2.53
CA ARG A 82 -1.89 -24.90 -1.96
C ARG A 82 -1.10 -25.09 -0.68
N TYR A 83 -1.68 -25.89 0.23
CA TYR A 83 -1.03 -26.30 1.48
C TYR A 83 -0.77 -27.80 1.51
N PHE A 84 0.39 -28.19 2.02
CA PHE A 84 0.83 -29.58 2.13
C PHE A 84 1.37 -29.84 3.54
N LEU A 85 0.94 -30.94 4.14
CA LEU A 85 1.57 -31.49 5.33
C LEU A 85 2.67 -32.47 4.93
N ASN A 86 3.82 -32.44 5.60
CA ASN A 86 4.95 -33.30 5.30
C ASN A 86 4.70 -34.77 5.73
N GLN A 87 3.67 -35.03 6.55
CA GLN A 87 3.28 -36.37 7.00
C GLN A 87 1.76 -36.45 7.23
N ARG A 88 1.23 -37.67 7.26
CA ARG A 88 -0.22 -37.93 7.42
C ARG A 88 -0.62 -38.32 8.85
N SER A 89 0.34 -38.57 9.70
CA SER A 89 0.11 -38.87 11.12
C SER A 89 1.32 -38.48 11.95
N ILE A 90 1.08 -38.22 13.24
CA ILE A 90 2.13 -37.95 14.21
C ILE A 90 1.88 -38.78 15.47
N THR A 91 2.96 -39.37 16.00
CA THR A 91 2.94 -40.06 17.28
C THR A 91 3.81 -39.28 18.27
N VAL A 92 3.27 -38.99 19.45
CA VAL A 92 3.95 -38.27 20.50
C VAL A 92 4.00 -39.14 21.75
N ALA A 93 5.20 -39.43 22.24
CA ALA A 93 5.39 -40.24 23.44
C ALA A 93 4.83 -39.53 24.68
N ALA A 94 4.70 -40.28 25.78
CA ALA A 94 4.27 -39.71 27.06
C ALA A 94 5.23 -38.55 27.51
N ASN A 95 4.68 -37.48 28.04
CA ASN A 95 5.42 -36.33 28.55
C ASN A 95 6.52 -35.81 27.59
N SER A 96 6.17 -35.70 26.32
CA SER A 96 7.13 -35.30 25.27
C SER A 96 6.50 -34.46 24.18
N THR A 97 7.35 -33.92 23.33
CA THR A 97 6.96 -33.14 22.13
C THR A 97 7.40 -33.86 20.86
N ASN A 98 6.67 -33.61 19.78
CA ASN A 98 7.07 -34.00 18.42
C ASN A 98 6.59 -32.94 17.43
N THR A 99 7.15 -32.88 16.23
CA THR A 99 6.88 -31.83 15.28
C THR A 99 6.52 -32.36 13.89
N PHE A 100 5.80 -31.55 13.13
CA PHE A 100 5.60 -31.71 11.70
C PHE A 100 5.53 -30.34 11.02
N ASN A 101 5.58 -30.31 9.68
CA ASN A 101 5.56 -29.09 8.93
C ASN A 101 4.32 -28.95 8.05
N ILE A 102 3.80 -27.73 7.98
CA ILE A 102 2.92 -27.28 6.90
C ILE A 102 3.71 -26.43 5.93
N ARG A 103 3.55 -26.68 4.64
CA ARG A 103 4.16 -25.94 3.55
C ARG A 103 3.08 -25.28 2.70
N MET A 104 3.18 -23.97 2.53
CA MET A 104 2.45 -23.21 1.52
C MET A 104 3.25 -23.22 0.22
N VAL A 105 2.56 -23.40 -0.89
CA VAL A 105 3.10 -23.27 -2.25
C VAL A 105 2.19 -22.33 -3.02
N ALA A 106 2.75 -21.27 -3.57
CA ALA A 106 2.05 -20.33 -4.43
C ALA A 106 2.69 -20.31 -5.84
N ASN A 107 1.90 -20.57 -6.86
CA ASN A 107 2.32 -20.54 -8.26
C ASN A 107 1.92 -19.21 -8.88
N ARG A 108 2.91 -18.37 -9.24
CA ARG A 108 2.72 -17.05 -9.79
C ARG A 108 1.76 -17.03 -11.00
N ASP A 109 1.93 -17.96 -11.93
CA ASP A 109 1.19 -17.96 -13.19
C ASP A 109 -0.29 -18.38 -13.02
N GLN A 110 -0.60 -19.03 -11.90
CA GLN A 110 -1.95 -19.42 -11.52
C GLN A 110 -2.61 -18.44 -10.54
N LEU A 111 -1.83 -17.57 -9.89
CA LEU A 111 -2.38 -16.57 -8.98
C LEU A 111 -3.32 -15.63 -9.71
N ARG A 112 -4.41 -15.30 -9.03
CA ARG A 112 -5.36 -14.26 -9.44
C ARG A 112 -5.72 -13.43 -8.22
N LYS A 113 -5.96 -12.14 -8.44
CA LYS A 113 -6.58 -11.30 -7.44
C LYS A 113 -8.05 -11.66 -7.36
N THR A 114 -8.49 -12.10 -6.19
CA THR A 114 -9.87 -12.52 -5.94
C THR A 114 -10.37 -11.89 -4.64
N ILE A 115 -11.67 -11.80 -4.50
CA ILE A 115 -12.31 -11.40 -3.24
C ILE A 115 -12.60 -12.65 -2.42
N ASP A 116 -12.42 -12.59 -1.10
CA ASP A 116 -12.90 -13.60 -0.16
C ASP A 116 -14.43 -13.80 -0.37
N PRO A 117 -14.90 -15.01 -0.67
CA PRO A 117 -16.31 -15.27 -0.97
C PRO A 117 -17.25 -14.99 0.22
N THR A 118 -16.72 -14.70 1.40
CA THR A 118 -17.49 -14.32 2.59
C THR A 118 -17.61 -12.81 2.77
N VAL A 119 -17.00 -12.02 1.87
CA VAL A 119 -17.09 -10.55 1.82
C VAL A 119 -18.05 -10.14 0.71
N SER A 120 -18.90 -9.15 0.97
CA SER A 120 -19.67 -8.50 -0.11
C SER A 120 -18.71 -7.83 -1.09
N PRO A 121 -18.90 -7.97 -2.41
CA PRO A 121 -18.06 -7.32 -3.41
C PRO A 121 -18.26 -5.80 -3.48
N THR A 122 -19.35 -5.30 -2.89
CA THR A 122 -19.68 -3.88 -2.82
C THR A 122 -20.06 -3.47 -1.41
N GLN A 123 -19.89 -2.19 -1.09
CA GLN A 123 -20.44 -1.53 0.07
C GLN A 123 -21.02 -0.18 -0.36
N VAL A 124 -22.30 0.06 -0.09
CA VAL A 124 -23.04 1.25 -0.54
C VAL A 124 -22.85 1.48 -2.04
N ASP A 125 -23.07 0.40 -2.82
CA ASP A 125 -22.89 0.33 -4.28
C ASP A 125 -21.46 0.63 -4.80
N ASN A 126 -20.52 0.98 -3.91
CA ASN A 126 -19.13 1.17 -4.28
C ASN A 126 -18.38 -0.18 -4.27
N PRO A 127 -17.57 -0.46 -5.31
CA PRO A 127 -16.75 -1.66 -5.35
C PRO A 127 -15.74 -1.70 -4.19
N ARG A 128 -15.59 -2.87 -3.59
CA ARG A 128 -14.53 -3.12 -2.60
C ARG A 128 -13.25 -3.56 -3.27
N GLN A 129 -12.13 -3.25 -2.62
CA GLN A 129 -10.83 -3.73 -3.04
C GLN A 129 -10.73 -5.27 -2.93
N PHE A 130 -9.92 -5.85 -3.79
CA PHE A 130 -9.64 -7.28 -3.76
C PHE A 130 -8.88 -7.64 -2.49
N VAL A 131 -9.48 -8.49 -1.66
CA VAL A 131 -8.87 -9.05 -0.45
C VAL A 131 -8.98 -10.56 -0.55
N ALA A 132 -8.02 -11.17 -1.25
CA ALA A 132 -7.96 -12.61 -1.36
C ALA A 132 -7.22 -13.21 -0.18
N ASP A 133 -7.74 -14.33 0.34
CA ASP A 133 -7.00 -15.16 1.27
C ASP A 133 -7.08 -16.65 0.88
N ALA A 134 -6.07 -17.39 1.26
CA ALA A 134 -6.12 -18.83 1.30
C ALA A 134 -5.99 -19.26 2.76
N SER A 135 -7.04 -19.82 3.29
CA SER A 135 -7.08 -20.16 4.70
C SER A 135 -7.80 -21.48 4.99
N GLY A 136 -7.53 -22.02 6.17
CA GLY A 136 -8.11 -23.26 6.61
C GLY A 136 -7.63 -23.68 7.99
N ARG A 137 -7.72 -24.96 8.28
CA ARG A 137 -7.29 -25.53 9.56
C ARG A 137 -6.54 -26.82 9.33
N ILE A 138 -5.44 -27.01 10.05
CA ILE A 138 -4.86 -28.32 10.26
C ILE A 138 -5.71 -29.01 11.31
N LEU A 139 -6.16 -30.22 11.01
CA LEU A 139 -6.90 -31.07 11.93
C LEU A 139 -5.97 -32.19 12.42
N LEU A 140 -5.85 -32.34 13.73
CA LEU A 140 -5.18 -33.46 14.37
C LEU A 140 -6.28 -34.33 15.02
N THR A 141 -6.64 -35.42 14.37
CA THR A 141 -7.70 -36.32 14.84
C THR A 141 -7.11 -37.47 15.62
N PRO A 142 -7.44 -37.62 16.91
CA PRO A 142 -6.89 -38.71 17.72
C PRO A 142 -7.39 -40.09 17.21
N ARG A 143 -6.48 -41.07 17.08
CA ARG A 143 -6.85 -42.41 16.58
C ARG A 143 -7.64 -43.20 17.57
N ASP A 144 -7.45 -42.98 18.85
CA ASP A 144 -8.15 -43.72 19.90
C ASP A 144 -9.52 -43.14 20.26
N GLY A 145 -9.88 -41.95 19.69
CA GLY A 145 -11.15 -41.29 19.92
C GLY A 145 -11.38 -40.81 21.36
N SER A 146 -10.35 -40.90 22.23
CA SER A 146 -10.44 -40.55 23.65
C SER A 146 -10.32 -39.05 23.92
N LEU A 147 -9.79 -38.28 22.95
CA LEU A 147 -9.54 -36.85 23.03
C LEU A 147 -10.26 -36.12 21.88
N SER A 148 -10.41 -34.81 22.06
CA SER A 148 -10.98 -33.93 21.02
C SER A 148 -9.99 -33.73 19.86
N THR A 149 -10.52 -33.52 18.67
CA THR A 149 -9.73 -33.06 17.50
C THR A 149 -9.15 -31.69 17.75
N LEU A 150 -7.82 -31.56 17.65
CA LEU A 150 -7.15 -30.27 17.73
C LEU A 150 -7.20 -29.56 16.38
N ARG A 151 -7.21 -28.24 16.42
CA ARG A 151 -7.30 -27.39 15.24
C ARG A 151 -6.25 -26.29 15.30
N VAL A 152 -5.37 -26.24 14.29
CA VAL A 152 -4.42 -25.13 14.14
C VAL A 152 -4.85 -24.31 12.93
N PRO A 153 -5.21 -23.03 13.12
CA PRO A 153 -5.55 -22.14 12.03
C PRO A 153 -4.39 -21.94 11.06
N VAL A 154 -4.70 -21.82 9.76
CA VAL A 154 -3.73 -21.56 8.69
C VAL A 154 -4.25 -20.40 7.87
N HIS A 155 -3.38 -19.44 7.56
CA HIS A 155 -3.73 -18.26 6.78
C HIS A 155 -2.56 -17.81 5.92
N SER A 156 -2.85 -17.35 4.70
CA SER A 156 -1.95 -16.55 3.86
C SER A 156 -2.74 -15.65 2.92
N ASN A 157 -2.13 -14.54 2.56
CA ASN A 157 -2.53 -13.70 1.44
C ASN A 157 -1.39 -13.77 0.40
N ALA A 158 -1.56 -14.58 -0.64
CA ALA A 158 -0.59 -14.65 -1.73
C ALA A 158 -0.92 -13.55 -2.74
N LYS A 159 -0.10 -12.50 -2.74
CA LYS A 159 -0.27 -11.32 -3.57
C LYS A 159 0.44 -11.52 -4.91
N PRO A 160 -0.28 -11.54 -6.06
CA PRO A 160 0.37 -11.49 -7.36
C PRO A 160 1.00 -10.11 -7.54
N VAL A 161 2.26 -10.08 -7.94
CA VAL A 161 3.02 -8.85 -8.18
C VAL A 161 3.56 -8.80 -9.59
N SER A 162 3.73 -7.58 -10.11
CA SER A 162 4.42 -7.31 -11.37
C SER A 162 5.92 -7.15 -11.13
N ALA A 163 6.66 -7.17 -12.23
CA ALA A 163 8.09 -6.88 -12.29
C ALA A 163 8.34 -6.04 -13.53
N LEU A 164 7.76 -4.82 -13.54
CA LEU A 164 7.96 -3.83 -14.58
C LEU A 164 9.04 -2.85 -14.16
N THR A 165 9.90 -2.52 -15.10
CA THR A 165 10.90 -1.46 -15.04
C THR A 165 10.71 -0.55 -16.24
N GLN A 166 11.47 0.53 -16.32
CA GLN A 166 11.38 1.47 -17.42
C GLN A 166 12.76 1.81 -17.98
N GLU A 167 12.78 2.08 -19.27
CA GLU A 167 13.94 2.61 -19.99
C GLU A 167 13.52 3.93 -20.65
N LEU A 168 14.24 5.02 -20.33
CA LEU A 168 14.02 6.33 -20.96
C LEU A 168 14.92 6.47 -22.16
N THR A 169 14.34 6.78 -23.32
CA THR A 169 15.06 7.04 -24.57
C THR A 169 14.68 8.42 -25.10
N ALA A 170 15.68 9.26 -25.39
CA ALA A 170 15.43 10.52 -26.07
C ALA A 170 15.05 10.28 -27.54
N THR A 171 13.95 10.89 -27.99
CA THR A 171 13.50 10.79 -29.39
C THR A 171 13.84 12.03 -30.20
N GLY A 172 14.34 13.07 -29.53
CA GLY A 172 14.86 14.29 -30.14
C GLY A 172 14.05 15.55 -29.77
N GLY A 173 14.69 16.69 -29.73
CA GLY A 173 14.07 17.94 -29.32
C GLY A 173 13.63 17.90 -27.84
N ASN A 174 12.32 18.06 -27.60
CA ASN A 174 11.73 18.13 -26.26
C ASN A 174 10.93 16.86 -25.91
N THR A 175 11.13 15.78 -26.63
CA THR A 175 10.37 14.54 -26.47
C THR A 175 11.26 13.37 -26.14
N GLY A 176 10.70 12.40 -25.45
CA GLY A 176 11.32 11.13 -25.12
C GLY A 176 10.28 10.06 -24.86
N ASP A 177 10.72 8.82 -24.90
CA ASP A 177 9.89 7.65 -24.71
C ASP A 177 10.35 6.91 -23.45
N ILE A 178 9.42 6.61 -22.57
CA ILE A 178 9.63 5.68 -21.46
C ILE A 178 9.05 4.34 -21.90
N THR A 179 9.92 3.40 -22.26
CA THR A 179 9.53 2.04 -22.61
C THR A 179 9.46 1.18 -21.35
N LEU A 180 8.34 0.53 -21.12
CA LEU A 180 8.18 -0.41 -20.02
C LEU A 180 8.71 -1.78 -20.42
N VAL A 181 9.50 -2.37 -19.53
CA VAL A 181 10.13 -3.68 -19.74
C VAL A 181 9.81 -4.59 -18.56
N GLY A 182 9.42 -5.83 -18.85
CA GLY A 182 9.18 -6.82 -17.82
C GLY A 182 7.80 -7.43 -17.85
N ARG A 183 7.26 -7.79 -16.70
CA ARG A 183 6.02 -8.56 -16.63
C ARG A 183 4.99 -7.92 -15.72
N GLY A 184 3.77 -7.74 -16.24
CA GLY A 184 2.58 -7.39 -15.46
C GLY A 184 2.05 -8.55 -14.61
N VAL A 185 0.99 -8.33 -13.87
CA VAL A 185 0.21 -9.37 -13.19
C VAL A 185 -0.75 -10.04 -14.17
N ALA A 186 -1.05 -11.32 -13.94
CA ALA A 186 -2.04 -12.01 -14.73
C ALA A 186 -3.42 -11.38 -14.49
N ASN A 187 -3.95 -10.76 -15.54
CA ASN A 187 -5.26 -10.12 -15.55
C ASN A 187 -6.21 -10.98 -16.36
N GLY A 188 -7.22 -11.53 -15.72
CA GLY A 188 -8.21 -12.36 -16.38
C GLY A 188 -9.06 -13.11 -15.38
N GLU A 189 -10.25 -13.52 -15.80
CA GLU A 189 -11.12 -14.39 -15.02
C GLU A 189 -10.38 -15.68 -14.63
N ALA A 190 -10.84 -16.36 -13.61
CA ALA A 190 -10.20 -17.56 -13.08
C ALA A 190 -9.85 -18.55 -14.20
N GLY A 191 -8.56 -18.67 -14.50
CA GLY A 191 -8.04 -19.55 -15.54
C GLY A 191 -7.58 -18.89 -16.86
N GLY A 192 -7.86 -17.60 -17.09
CA GLY A 192 -7.33 -16.84 -18.23
C GLY A 192 -5.89 -16.39 -18.00
N THR A 193 -5.02 -16.56 -19.01
CA THR A 193 -3.64 -16.08 -19.00
C THR A 193 -3.38 -15.06 -20.09
N ASP A 194 -4.43 -14.50 -20.68
CA ASP A 194 -4.36 -13.88 -22.00
C ASP A 194 -3.74 -12.49 -21.99
N SER A 195 -3.58 -11.87 -20.82
CA SER A 195 -2.83 -10.63 -20.69
C SER A 195 -2.12 -10.52 -19.34
N TYR A 196 -0.89 -10.03 -19.39
CA TYR A 196 -0.12 -9.64 -18.21
C TYR A 196 0.03 -8.12 -18.23
N THR A 197 -0.87 -7.44 -17.54
CA THR A 197 -0.88 -5.98 -17.44
C THR A 197 -0.69 -5.51 -16.01
N SER A 198 -0.27 -4.27 -15.84
CA SER A 198 -0.23 -3.58 -14.56
C SER A 198 -0.74 -2.17 -14.74
N LEU A 199 -1.05 -1.49 -13.65
CA LEU A 199 -1.35 -0.06 -13.66
C LEU A 199 -0.04 0.70 -13.45
N VAL A 200 0.25 1.62 -14.38
CA VAL A 200 1.46 2.46 -14.34
C VAL A 200 1.06 3.91 -14.45
N SER A 201 1.73 4.77 -13.69
CA SER A 201 1.52 6.21 -13.73
C SER A 201 2.86 6.93 -13.76
N ALA A 202 2.89 8.07 -14.44
CA ALA A 202 4.08 8.92 -14.55
C ALA A 202 3.78 10.33 -13.99
N PHE A 203 4.71 10.85 -13.20
CA PHE A 203 4.59 12.14 -12.53
C PHE A 203 5.88 12.94 -12.66
N SER A 204 5.76 14.26 -12.61
CA SER A 204 6.89 15.13 -12.29
C SER A 204 7.32 14.87 -10.86
N LEU A 205 8.55 14.45 -10.63
CA LEU A 205 9.11 14.27 -9.28
C LEU A 205 9.46 15.64 -8.70
N LEU A 206 8.77 16.04 -7.65
CA LEU A 206 8.92 17.37 -7.05
C LEU A 206 9.49 17.34 -5.64
N GLY A 207 9.25 16.26 -4.90
CA GLY A 207 9.71 16.08 -3.53
C GLY A 207 10.39 14.74 -3.30
N THR A 208 11.45 14.77 -2.47
CA THR A 208 12.11 13.55 -1.94
C THR A 208 12.49 13.80 -0.49
N SER A 209 12.26 12.82 0.37
CA SER A 209 12.67 12.85 1.77
C SER A 209 13.53 11.62 2.09
N PRO A 210 14.60 11.75 2.89
CA PRO A 210 15.31 10.59 3.40
C PRO A 210 14.44 9.82 4.39
N GLU A 211 14.69 8.53 4.53
CA GLU A 211 14.05 7.71 5.56
C GLU A 211 14.29 8.31 6.96
N LEU A 212 13.24 8.37 7.78
CA LEU A 212 13.35 8.81 9.17
C LEU A 212 14.42 7.96 9.90
N PRO A 213 15.31 8.58 10.66
CA PRO A 213 16.40 7.86 11.29
C PRO A 213 15.85 6.76 12.20
N VAL A 214 16.32 5.55 11.98
CA VAL A 214 16.17 4.48 12.96
C VAL A 214 17.00 4.90 14.14
N CYS A 215 16.39 5.06 15.32
CA CYS A 215 17.14 5.32 16.52
C CYS A 215 18.20 4.22 16.70
N ASP A 216 19.48 4.59 16.72
CA ASP A 216 20.57 3.67 17.00
C ASP A 216 20.63 3.49 18.53
N PRO A 217 20.29 2.32 19.08
CA PRO A 217 20.36 2.10 20.52
C PRO A 217 21.78 2.24 21.08
N ASP A 218 22.80 2.21 20.21
CA ASP A 218 24.22 2.37 20.59
C ASP A 218 24.72 3.81 20.39
N SER A 219 23.91 4.76 19.88
CA SER A 219 24.36 6.13 19.62
C SER A 219 24.70 6.95 20.87
N GLY A 220 24.33 6.49 22.06
CA GLY A 220 24.67 7.14 23.33
C GLY A 220 24.09 8.56 23.46
N GLU A 221 23.15 8.97 22.60
CA GLU A 221 22.44 10.22 22.79
C GLU A 221 21.57 10.12 24.05
N PRO A 222 21.62 11.10 24.95
CA PRO A 222 20.83 11.06 26.18
C PRO A 222 19.33 11.15 25.78
N GLU A 223 18.56 10.20 26.30
CA GLU A 223 17.09 10.27 26.23
C GLU A 223 16.61 11.66 26.71
N PRO A 224 15.59 12.23 26.08
CA PRO A 224 15.03 13.48 26.57
C PRO A 224 14.62 13.26 28.04
N THR A 225 15.25 14.00 28.93
CA THR A 225 14.98 13.94 30.39
C THR A 225 13.55 14.42 30.61
N VAL A 226 12.64 13.48 30.72
CA VAL A 226 11.31 13.71 31.26
C VAL A 226 11.47 13.96 32.74
N GLU A 227 11.05 15.12 33.27
CA GLU A 227 10.98 15.35 34.68
C GLU A 227 10.14 14.25 35.36
N PRO A 228 10.57 13.69 36.49
CA PRO A 228 9.86 12.57 37.10
C PRO A 228 8.47 12.99 37.57
N ASP A 229 7.46 12.37 37.00
CA ASP A 229 6.07 12.46 37.47
C ASP A 229 5.99 11.80 38.86
N PRO A 230 5.40 12.44 39.86
CA PRO A 230 5.33 11.91 41.24
C PRO A 230 4.34 10.75 41.45
N ASP A 231 3.71 10.22 40.40
CA ASP A 231 2.74 9.10 40.51
C ASP A 231 3.31 7.80 39.91
N PRO A 232 3.53 6.74 40.72
CA PRO A 232 4.26 5.55 40.28
C PRO A 232 3.33 4.48 39.70
N ASP A 233 2.65 4.75 38.59
CA ASP A 233 2.17 3.67 37.76
C ASP A 233 3.28 3.33 36.75
N PRO A 234 3.78 2.08 36.68
CA PRO A 234 4.85 1.77 35.75
C PRO A 234 4.34 1.83 34.33
N GLU A 235 4.54 2.96 33.67
CA GLU A 235 4.49 2.99 32.22
C GLU A 235 5.55 1.99 31.69
N PRO A 236 5.20 1.20 30.65
CA PRO A 236 6.18 0.31 30.04
C PRO A 236 7.35 1.17 29.56
N GLU A 237 8.56 0.85 30.03
CA GLU A 237 9.79 1.52 29.59
C GLU A 237 9.79 1.56 28.06
N PRO A 238 10.08 2.72 27.42
CA PRO A 238 10.21 2.80 25.99
C PRO A 238 11.29 1.80 25.56
N GLY A 239 10.86 0.78 24.82
CA GLY A 239 11.78 -0.18 24.21
C GLY A 239 12.76 0.53 23.29
N PRO A 240 13.88 -0.09 22.94
CA PRO A 240 14.89 0.54 22.08
C PRO A 240 14.22 1.04 20.79
N CYS A 241 14.48 2.29 20.49
CA CYS A 241 14.05 3.02 19.31
C CYS A 241 14.34 2.23 18.02
N ALA A 242 13.41 1.44 17.55
CA ALA A 242 13.44 0.93 16.19
C ALA A 242 12.16 1.45 15.54
N ALA A 243 12.30 2.29 14.51
CA ALA A 243 11.15 2.69 13.71
C ALA A 243 10.42 1.43 13.28
N THR A 244 9.20 1.27 13.76
CA THR A 244 8.37 0.10 13.45
C THR A 244 7.94 0.17 11.98
N GLN A 245 7.54 -0.96 11.41
CA GLN A 245 6.96 -0.99 10.07
C GLN A 245 5.80 0.01 9.91
N ILE A 246 5.06 0.26 11.00
CA ILE A 246 3.94 1.21 11.04
C ILE A 246 4.47 2.66 10.94
N GLU A 247 5.54 3.00 11.62
CA GLU A 247 6.14 4.34 11.56
C GLU A 247 6.67 4.65 10.17
N LYS A 248 7.33 3.71 9.52
CA LYS A 248 7.83 3.86 8.15
C LYS A 248 6.70 3.93 7.10
N SER A 249 5.50 3.50 7.42
CA SER A 249 4.36 3.55 6.49
C SER A 249 3.75 4.96 6.33
N TYR A 250 4.05 5.89 7.22
CA TYR A 250 3.72 7.30 7.05
C TYR A 250 4.94 8.19 6.72
N ASP A 251 6.14 7.63 6.71
CA ASP A 251 7.40 8.30 6.36
C ASP A 251 7.45 8.53 4.85
N ILE A 252 7.37 9.80 4.44
CA ILE A 252 7.29 10.23 3.03
C ILE A 252 8.66 10.00 2.37
N ALA A 253 8.69 9.26 1.27
CA ALA A 253 9.88 9.05 0.47
C ALA A 253 9.93 9.93 -0.78
N ASN A 254 8.82 10.01 -1.52
CA ASN A 254 8.72 10.69 -2.79
C ASN A 254 7.38 11.37 -2.96
N VAL A 255 7.36 12.53 -3.61
CA VAL A 255 6.13 13.22 -4.00
C VAL A 255 6.19 13.61 -5.47
N GLY A 256 5.18 13.21 -6.22
CA GLY A 256 5.00 13.53 -7.63
C GLY A 256 3.66 14.19 -7.92
N VAL A 257 3.62 15.00 -8.98
CA VAL A 257 2.40 15.64 -9.49
C VAL A 257 2.35 15.57 -11.00
N THR A 258 1.18 15.37 -11.54
CA THR A 258 0.89 15.52 -12.97
C THR A 258 -0.51 16.09 -13.19
N SER A 259 -0.80 16.54 -14.41
CA SER A 259 -2.10 17.05 -14.83
C SER A 259 -2.39 16.59 -16.25
N ASP A 260 -3.63 16.41 -16.56
CA ASP A 260 -4.11 16.11 -17.91
C ASP A 260 -4.63 17.33 -18.69
N ALA A 261 -4.39 18.54 -18.17
CA ALA A 261 -4.81 19.79 -18.79
C ALA A 261 -4.30 19.98 -20.22
N ALA A 262 -3.15 19.41 -20.54
CA ALA A 262 -2.60 19.43 -21.90
C ALA A 262 -3.45 18.66 -22.93
N LEU A 263 -4.23 17.66 -22.47
CA LEU A 263 -5.10 16.83 -23.31
C LEU A 263 -6.54 17.32 -23.33
N TYR A 264 -7.09 17.68 -22.18
CA TYR A 264 -8.52 17.96 -22.04
C TYR A 264 -8.84 19.45 -21.84
N GLY A 265 -7.82 20.30 -21.74
CA GLY A 265 -7.99 21.71 -21.39
C GLY A 265 -8.18 21.93 -19.89
N GLU A 266 -8.25 23.18 -19.49
CA GLU A 266 -8.19 23.55 -18.08
C GLU A 266 -9.48 23.24 -17.32
N ASP A 267 -10.62 23.47 -17.96
CA ASP A 267 -11.93 23.35 -17.30
C ASP A 267 -12.32 21.90 -17.00
N ASP A 268 -11.83 20.95 -17.82
CA ASP A 268 -12.11 19.52 -17.70
C ASP A 268 -10.91 18.73 -17.12
N SER A 269 -9.88 19.41 -16.62
CA SER A 269 -8.67 18.76 -16.18
C SER A 269 -8.70 18.27 -14.73
N PHE A 270 -7.86 17.27 -14.48
CA PHE A 270 -7.59 16.75 -13.15
C PHE A 270 -6.13 17.01 -12.76
N LEU A 271 -5.93 17.16 -11.47
CA LEU A 271 -4.64 17.08 -10.81
C LEU A 271 -4.48 15.71 -10.18
N TYR A 272 -3.31 15.14 -10.35
CA TYR A 272 -2.93 13.82 -9.84
C TYR A 272 -1.69 13.99 -8.96
N PHE A 273 -1.81 13.61 -7.70
CA PHE A 273 -0.70 13.58 -6.74
C PHE A 273 -0.32 12.14 -6.46
N ALA A 274 0.97 11.86 -6.33
CA ALA A 274 1.49 10.58 -5.88
C ALA A 274 2.37 10.79 -4.66
N ILE A 275 2.15 10.01 -3.61
CA ILE A 275 2.92 10.00 -2.38
C ILE A 275 3.47 8.59 -2.20
N GLY A 276 4.80 8.46 -2.28
CA GLY A 276 5.50 7.23 -1.96
C GLY A 276 5.99 7.28 -0.52
N THR A 277 5.92 6.16 0.20
CA THR A 277 6.39 6.01 1.58
C THR A 277 7.54 5.01 1.68
N HIS A 278 8.35 5.08 2.74
CA HIS A 278 9.49 4.18 2.96
C HIS A 278 9.08 2.76 3.33
N ALA A 279 7.84 2.55 3.80
CA ALA A 279 7.28 1.22 4.03
C ALA A 279 5.81 1.14 3.59
N PRO A 280 5.28 -0.08 3.36
CA PRO A 280 3.92 -0.24 2.89
C PRO A 280 2.89 0.11 3.95
N LEU A 281 1.81 0.73 3.48
CA LEU A 281 0.56 0.84 4.22
C LEU A 281 -0.13 -0.51 4.27
N VAL A 282 -0.33 -1.03 5.46
CA VAL A 282 -1.14 -2.23 5.66
C VAL A 282 -2.63 -1.90 5.47
N THR A 283 -3.05 -0.72 5.94
CA THR A 283 -4.42 -0.21 5.83
C THR A 283 -4.44 1.31 5.97
N HIS A 284 -5.33 1.99 5.26
CA HIS A 284 -5.50 3.44 5.34
C HIS A 284 -6.04 3.95 6.69
N VAL A 285 -6.51 3.07 7.58
CA VAL A 285 -6.88 3.47 8.96
C VAL A 285 -5.64 3.96 9.73
N HIS A 286 -4.46 3.47 9.36
CA HIS A 286 -3.22 3.76 10.08
C HIS A 286 -2.54 5.07 9.65
N THR A 287 -2.90 5.61 8.49
CA THR A 287 -2.23 6.80 7.96
C THR A 287 -3.20 7.68 7.19
N GLN A 288 -3.24 8.94 7.54
CA GLN A 288 -3.95 9.99 6.82
C GLN A 288 -2.95 10.76 5.95
N HIS A 289 -3.33 11.07 4.73
CA HIS A 289 -2.50 11.82 3.79
C HIS A 289 -3.22 13.11 3.43
N SER A 290 -2.49 14.21 3.48
CA SER A 290 -2.99 15.54 3.14
C SER A 290 -2.05 16.24 2.17
N VAL A 291 -2.62 16.92 1.19
CA VAL A 291 -1.91 17.87 0.32
C VAL A 291 -2.48 19.25 0.57
N PHE A 292 -1.64 20.16 1.02
CA PHE A 292 -2.00 21.56 1.27
C PHE A 292 -1.53 22.40 0.10
N ILE A 293 -2.42 23.19 -0.48
CA ILE A 293 -2.22 23.93 -1.73
C ILE A 293 -2.42 25.42 -1.47
N ASP A 294 -1.38 26.22 -1.74
CA ASP A 294 -1.43 27.67 -1.85
C ASP A 294 -1.68 28.02 -3.32
N GLY A 295 -2.92 28.37 -3.62
CA GLY A 295 -3.36 28.64 -4.98
C GLY A 295 -3.09 30.07 -5.45
N ASN A 296 -2.84 31.00 -4.53
CA ASN A 296 -2.64 32.41 -4.83
C ASN A 296 -1.19 32.90 -4.60
N SER A 297 -0.33 32.05 -4.07
CA SER A 297 1.08 32.28 -3.78
C SER A 297 1.30 33.38 -2.71
N ASP A 298 0.43 33.46 -1.69
CA ASP A 298 0.58 34.37 -0.55
C ASP A 298 1.32 33.74 0.65
N GLY A 299 1.64 32.46 0.55
CA GLY A 299 2.35 31.66 1.58
C GLY A 299 1.42 30.99 2.58
N GLU A 300 0.12 31.18 2.47
CA GLU A 300 -0.91 30.49 3.22
C GLU A 300 -1.58 29.45 2.31
N TRP A 301 -1.95 28.28 2.82
CA TRP A 301 -2.68 27.32 2.01
C TRP A 301 -4.17 27.71 1.90
N ASP A 302 -4.72 27.57 0.70
CA ASP A 302 -6.13 27.81 0.37
C ASP A 302 -6.97 26.56 0.38
N TYR A 303 -6.36 25.42 -0.02
CA TYR A 303 -7.04 24.15 -0.22
C TYR A 303 -6.28 23.00 0.44
N GLN A 304 -7.04 22.03 0.94
CA GLN A 304 -6.54 20.74 1.42
C GLN A 304 -7.21 19.62 0.66
N LEU A 305 -6.42 18.72 0.10
CA LEU A 305 -6.89 17.39 -0.34
C LEU A 305 -6.58 16.40 0.76
N LEU A 306 -7.56 15.57 1.11
CA LEU A 306 -7.49 14.68 2.26
C LEU A 306 -7.91 13.26 1.89
N SER A 307 -7.09 12.27 2.24
CA SER A 307 -7.49 10.86 2.19
C SER A 307 -8.37 10.51 3.40
N THR A 308 -9.53 9.92 3.14
CA THR A 308 -10.49 9.52 4.17
C THR A 308 -11.32 8.33 3.70
N TYR A 309 -12.31 7.92 4.49
CA TYR A 309 -13.28 6.92 4.10
C TYR A 309 -14.60 7.57 3.72
N PHE A 310 -15.23 7.03 2.69
CA PHE A 310 -16.60 7.40 2.35
C PHE A 310 -17.54 7.09 3.52
N THR A 311 -18.44 8.01 3.84
CA THR A 311 -19.47 7.81 4.86
C THR A 311 -20.85 7.81 4.21
N ASP A 312 -21.70 6.85 4.56
CA ASP A 312 -23.08 6.77 4.11
C ASP A 312 -24.02 7.06 5.27
N GLY A 313 -24.78 8.15 5.18
CA GLY A 313 -25.70 8.56 6.24
C GLY A 313 -25.04 8.77 7.62
N GLY A 314 -23.71 8.98 7.66
CA GLY A 314 -22.91 9.10 8.86
C GLY A 314 -22.21 7.79 9.30
N ASP A 315 -22.52 6.66 8.68
CA ASP A 315 -21.84 5.40 8.94
C ASP A 315 -20.56 5.27 8.11
N PRO A 316 -19.40 4.96 8.70
CA PRO A 316 -18.16 4.80 7.97
C PRO A 316 -18.20 3.53 7.11
N THR A 317 -17.65 3.63 5.89
CA THR A 317 -17.46 2.49 4.99
C THR A 317 -15.98 2.08 4.96
N ASP A 318 -15.66 0.99 4.26
CA ASP A 318 -14.27 0.60 3.97
C ASP A 318 -13.80 1.06 2.56
N VAL A 319 -14.51 2.03 1.98
CA VAL A 319 -14.19 2.62 0.67
C VAL A 319 -13.33 3.87 0.88
N PRO A 320 -12.03 3.83 0.59
CA PRO A 320 -11.16 4.98 0.76
C PRO A 320 -11.34 5.98 -0.40
N VAL A 321 -11.44 7.24 -0.03
CA VAL A 321 -11.71 8.35 -0.96
C VAL A 321 -10.78 9.53 -0.69
N VAL A 322 -10.77 10.44 -1.66
CA VAL A 322 -10.16 11.77 -1.55
C VAL A 322 -11.27 12.81 -1.55
N ILE A 323 -11.23 13.70 -0.59
CA ILE A 323 -12.06 14.90 -0.53
C ILE A 323 -11.19 16.15 -0.57
N GLY A 324 -11.74 17.25 -1.06
CA GLY A 324 -11.12 18.56 -1.00
C GLY A 324 -11.89 19.47 -0.05
N ALA A 325 -11.17 20.33 0.67
CA ALA A 325 -11.75 21.37 1.50
C ALA A 325 -10.99 22.69 1.31
N ASP A 326 -11.68 23.83 1.54
CA ASP A 326 -11.03 25.12 1.69
C ASP A 326 -10.47 25.29 3.12
N ARG A 327 -9.79 26.41 3.37
CA ARG A 327 -9.20 26.72 4.67
C ARG A 327 -10.22 26.87 5.80
N ASP A 328 -11.46 27.21 5.47
CA ASP A 328 -12.56 27.30 6.44
C ASP A 328 -13.21 25.93 6.73
N GLY A 329 -12.76 24.88 6.05
CA GLY A 329 -13.26 23.51 6.18
C GLY A 329 -14.52 23.22 5.35
N ASN A 330 -14.88 24.11 4.41
CA ASN A 330 -15.98 23.81 3.49
C ASN A 330 -15.50 22.85 2.41
N LEU A 331 -16.29 21.83 2.13
CA LEU A 331 -15.97 20.85 1.08
C LEU A 331 -16.03 21.50 -0.32
N LEU A 332 -15.16 21.08 -1.19
CA LEU A 332 -15.05 21.59 -2.57
C LEU A 332 -15.89 20.74 -3.55
N PRO A 333 -16.51 21.38 -4.56
CA PRO A 333 -16.74 22.82 -4.70
C PRO A 333 -17.75 23.34 -3.65
N SER A 334 -17.50 24.53 -3.10
CA SER A 334 -18.23 25.05 -1.93
C SER A 334 -19.72 25.40 -2.16
N ASN A 335 -20.19 25.42 -3.41
CA ASN A 335 -21.57 25.82 -3.76
C ASN A 335 -22.35 24.69 -4.45
N GLU A 336 -21.79 23.51 -4.57
CA GLU A 336 -22.35 22.36 -5.25
C GLU A 336 -22.24 21.11 -4.36
N GLU A 337 -22.62 19.96 -4.88
CA GLU A 337 -22.33 18.71 -4.17
C GLU A 337 -20.81 18.48 -4.10
N PRO A 338 -20.26 18.10 -2.95
CA PRO A 338 -18.83 17.85 -2.78
C PRO A 338 -18.32 16.82 -3.79
N PHE A 339 -17.19 17.11 -4.40
CA PHE A 339 -16.54 16.18 -5.29
C PHE A 339 -15.76 15.15 -4.47
N ILE A 340 -16.01 13.88 -4.73
CA ILE A 340 -15.37 12.75 -4.05
C ILE A 340 -14.75 11.85 -5.10
N THR A 341 -13.46 11.56 -4.99
CA THR A 341 -12.76 10.60 -5.84
C THR A 341 -12.30 9.39 -5.05
N TYR A 342 -12.01 8.29 -5.73
CA TYR A 342 -11.40 7.13 -5.09
C TYR A 342 -9.91 7.33 -4.89
N LEU A 343 -9.42 6.97 -3.72
CA LEU A 343 -8.00 6.87 -3.47
C LEU A 343 -7.40 5.76 -4.35
N ASN A 344 -6.24 5.99 -4.97
CA ASN A 344 -5.62 5.14 -5.98
C ASN A 344 -6.49 4.87 -7.23
N GLY A 345 -7.48 5.72 -7.50
CA GLY A 345 -8.40 5.56 -8.61
C GLY A 345 -9.54 4.56 -8.36
N ALA A 346 -10.53 4.59 -9.23
CA ALA A 346 -11.72 3.76 -9.08
C ALA A 346 -11.38 2.27 -9.12
N PRO A 347 -11.88 1.47 -8.18
CA PRO A 347 -11.76 0.02 -8.21
C PRO A 347 -12.42 -0.54 -9.47
N GLY A 348 -11.74 -1.47 -10.13
CA GLY A 348 -12.20 -2.07 -11.37
C GLY A 348 -11.80 -3.54 -11.47
N SER A 349 -11.63 -4.03 -12.69
CA SER A 349 -11.19 -5.40 -12.97
C SER A 349 -9.77 -5.68 -12.47
N LEU A 350 -8.91 -4.65 -12.37
CA LEU A 350 -7.65 -4.70 -11.67
C LEU A 350 -7.79 -4.02 -10.31
N ASP A 351 -7.21 -4.67 -9.31
CA ASP A 351 -7.00 -4.11 -7.99
C ASP A 351 -6.05 -2.91 -8.08
N THR A 352 -6.44 -1.77 -7.55
CA THR A 352 -5.62 -0.57 -7.48
C THR A 352 -4.58 -0.61 -6.35
N ASN A 353 -4.45 -1.78 -5.70
CA ASN A 353 -3.42 -2.11 -4.72
C ASN A 353 -3.39 -1.18 -3.49
N LEU A 354 -4.55 -0.86 -2.96
CA LEU A 354 -4.71 -0.01 -1.78
C LEU A 354 -4.13 -0.56 -0.49
N LYS A 355 -3.96 -1.90 -0.41
CA LYS A 355 -3.48 -2.58 0.79
C LYS A 355 -2.10 -3.16 0.54
N ASP A 356 -1.24 -3.05 1.54
CA ASP A 356 0.15 -3.51 1.44
C ASP A 356 0.86 -2.86 0.23
N SER A 357 0.76 -1.53 0.15
CA SER A 357 1.33 -0.67 -0.88
C SER A 357 2.11 0.47 -0.23
N SER A 358 3.26 0.82 -0.81
CA SER A 358 4.06 1.99 -0.41
C SER A 358 3.75 3.23 -1.26
N VAL A 359 2.63 3.21 -1.99
CA VAL A 359 2.24 4.34 -2.86
C VAL A 359 0.75 4.62 -2.72
N ILE A 360 0.45 5.90 -2.63
CA ILE A 360 -0.91 6.42 -2.71
C ILE A 360 -0.98 7.43 -3.84
N THR A 361 -2.09 7.41 -4.58
CA THR A 361 -2.40 8.43 -5.57
C THR A 361 -3.72 9.11 -5.26
N MET A 362 -3.73 10.43 -5.35
CA MET A 362 -4.90 11.27 -5.08
C MET A 362 -5.23 12.04 -6.34
N VAL A 363 -6.49 11.98 -6.75
CA VAL A 363 -7.00 12.66 -7.96
C VAL A 363 -8.04 13.67 -7.53
N PHE A 364 -7.95 14.88 -8.09
CA PHE A 364 -8.96 15.90 -7.81
C PHE A 364 -9.17 16.82 -9.03
N PRO A 365 -10.42 17.24 -9.35
CA PRO A 365 -10.69 18.11 -10.48
C PRO A 365 -10.11 19.51 -10.23
N ALA A 366 -9.34 20.02 -11.18
CA ALA A 366 -8.75 21.35 -11.08
C ALA A 366 -9.84 22.45 -11.04
N ALA A 367 -10.97 22.23 -11.71
CA ALA A 367 -12.11 23.15 -11.71
C ALA A 367 -12.74 23.37 -10.31
N ALA A 368 -12.59 22.40 -9.39
CA ALA A 368 -13.05 22.55 -8.01
C ALA A 368 -12.16 23.52 -7.19
N MET A 369 -11.00 23.91 -7.72
CA MET A 369 -10.05 24.86 -7.14
C MET A 369 -9.84 26.04 -8.08
N PRO A 370 -10.79 26.97 -8.21
CA PRO A 370 -10.81 27.97 -9.28
C PRO A 370 -9.62 28.93 -9.27
N MET A 371 -8.94 29.14 -8.14
CA MET A 371 -7.73 29.95 -8.10
C MET A 371 -6.62 29.36 -8.98
N LEU A 372 -6.50 28.03 -9.05
CA LEU A 372 -5.46 27.38 -9.83
C LEU A 372 -5.62 27.59 -11.33
N LEU A 373 -6.86 27.72 -11.82
CA LEU A 373 -7.15 27.85 -13.24
C LEU A 373 -7.26 29.29 -13.70
N ASN A 374 -7.97 30.14 -12.94
CA ASN A 374 -8.38 31.45 -13.41
C ASN A 374 -7.36 32.57 -13.12
N LEU A 375 -6.65 32.47 -12.01
CA LEU A 375 -5.79 33.56 -11.54
C LEU A 375 -4.31 33.14 -11.43
N TYR A 376 -4.05 31.95 -10.88
CA TYR A 376 -2.72 31.49 -10.51
C TYR A 376 -2.50 30.03 -10.94
N PRO A 377 -2.21 29.78 -12.24
CA PRO A 377 -2.03 28.41 -12.70
C PRO A 377 -0.82 27.69 -12.09
N ARG A 378 0.10 28.44 -11.49
CA ARG A 378 1.18 27.92 -10.65
C ARG A 378 0.80 28.04 -9.20
N PHE A 379 0.83 26.94 -8.48
CA PHE A 379 0.57 26.88 -7.06
C PHE A 379 1.78 26.31 -6.30
N ALA A 380 1.93 26.72 -5.05
CA ALA A 380 2.80 26.06 -4.10
C ALA A 380 2.02 24.98 -3.34
N PHE A 381 2.70 23.95 -2.88
CA PHE A 381 2.05 22.93 -2.07
C PHE A 381 3.04 22.18 -1.18
N GLY A 382 2.49 21.57 -0.14
CA GLY A 382 3.18 20.66 0.74
C GLY A 382 2.35 19.44 1.05
N VAL A 383 3.00 18.39 1.50
CA VAL A 383 2.37 17.10 1.84
C VAL A 383 2.63 16.82 3.31
N GLN A 384 1.60 16.32 3.98
CA GLN A 384 1.68 15.84 5.35
C GLN A 384 1.07 14.44 5.44
N THR A 385 1.71 13.59 6.19
CA THR A 385 1.15 12.28 6.58
C THR A 385 1.02 12.24 8.10
N ILE A 386 -0.08 11.66 8.58
CA ILE A 386 -0.34 11.52 10.01
C ILE A 386 -0.56 10.03 10.30
N GLY A 387 0.32 9.45 11.10
CA GLY A 387 0.21 8.07 11.57
C GLY A 387 -0.87 7.91 12.64
N TYR A 388 -1.32 6.68 12.84
CA TYR A 388 -2.40 6.33 13.79
C TYR A 388 -2.17 6.83 15.23
N PHE A 389 -0.93 6.89 15.67
CA PHE A 389 -0.56 7.36 17.01
C PHE A 389 -0.25 8.88 17.07
N GLY A 390 -0.63 9.62 16.03
CA GLY A 390 -0.44 11.07 15.97
C GLY A 390 0.96 11.51 15.54
N SER A 391 1.83 10.58 15.15
CA SER A 391 3.12 10.91 14.53
C SER A 391 2.90 11.55 13.17
N VAL A 392 3.68 12.59 12.86
CA VAL A 392 3.51 13.41 11.66
C VAL A 392 4.82 13.42 10.88
N ASP A 393 4.75 13.21 9.57
CA ASP A 393 5.82 13.52 8.64
C ASP A 393 5.39 14.59 7.65
N ASN A 394 6.33 15.45 7.26
CA ASN A 394 6.07 16.65 6.50
C ASN A 394 7.07 16.82 5.36
N LEU A 395 6.58 17.15 4.17
CA LEU A 395 7.40 17.54 3.04
C LEU A 395 6.80 18.80 2.38
N GLY A 396 7.48 19.94 2.56
CA GLY A 396 6.97 21.24 2.14
C GLY A 396 5.88 21.84 3.05
N THR A 397 5.63 21.21 4.20
CA THR A 397 4.77 21.70 5.28
C THR A 397 5.53 21.73 6.60
N THR A 398 5.02 22.49 7.54
CA THR A 398 5.47 22.53 8.96
C THR A 398 4.24 22.43 9.85
N THR A 399 4.46 22.18 11.13
CA THR A 399 3.40 22.25 12.14
C THR A 399 3.61 23.54 12.94
N SER A 400 2.59 24.41 12.98
CA SER A 400 2.62 25.63 13.77
C SER A 400 2.65 25.34 15.27
N ALA A 401 2.95 26.37 16.05
CA ALA A 401 2.93 26.28 17.51
C ALA A 401 1.55 25.85 18.09
N ASP A 402 0.47 26.14 17.34
CA ASP A 402 -0.89 25.78 17.70
C ASP A 402 -1.30 24.38 17.18
N GLY A 403 -0.37 23.64 16.55
CA GLY A 403 -0.59 22.30 16.02
C GLY A 403 -1.25 22.23 14.65
N PHE A 404 -1.43 23.37 13.96
CA PHE A 404 -2.00 23.40 12.61
C PHE A 404 -0.90 23.29 11.54
N PRO A 405 -1.21 22.65 10.39
CA PRO A 405 -0.27 22.62 9.27
C PRO A 405 -0.14 23.99 8.63
N GLU A 406 1.10 24.36 8.30
CA GLU A 406 1.47 25.56 7.54
C GLU A 406 2.39 25.15 6.40
N LEU A 407 2.49 25.98 5.36
CA LEU A 407 3.49 25.76 4.31
C LEU A 407 4.89 26.12 4.82
N ALA A 408 5.88 25.33 4.46
CA ALA A 408 7.27 25.60 4.77
C ALA A 408 7.84 26.69 3.85
N GLU A 409 8.95 27.33 4.25
CA GLU A 409 9.68 28.26 3.35
C GLU A 409 10.13 27.58 2.04
N GLN A 410 10.39 26.26 2.08
CA GLN A 410 10.73 25.45 0.90
C GLN A 410 9.57 24.52 0.57
N THR A 411 8.62 25.02 -0.18
CA THR A 411 7.51 24.23 -0.72
C THR A 411 7.83 23.65 -2.09
N MET A 412 7.06 22.66 -2.49
CA MET A 412 7.00 22.21 -3.88
C MET A 412 6.10 23.17 -4.68
N SER A 413 6.30 23.27 -5.98
CA SER A 413 5.42 24.07 -6.85
C SER A 413 5.14 23.37 -8.17
N TYR A 414 3.95 23.58 -8.71
CA TYR A 414 3.51 22.99 -9.97
C TYR A 414 2.69 23.99 -10.79
N ASN A 415 2.75 23.90 -12.12
CA ASN A 415 1.96 24.71 -13.02
C ASN A 415 0.98 23.83 -13.82
N VAL A 416 -0.30 24.01 -13.58
CA VAL A 416 -1.36 23.18 -14.21
C VAL A 416 -1.43 23.42 -15.71
N ARG A 417 -1.32 24.69 -16.16
CA ARG A 417 -1.45 25.06 -17.58
C ARG A 417 -0.26 24.71 -18.42
N ASN A 418 0.93 24.92 -17.86
CA ASN A 418 2.19 24.73 -18.56
C ASN A 418 3.10 23.84 -17.69
N PRO A 419 2.76 22.57 -17.51
CA PRO A 419 3.60 21.65 -16.76
C PRO A 419 4.96 21.50 -17.44
N SER A 420 5.99 21.35 -16.64
CA SER A 420 7.34 21.11 -17.17
C SER A 420 7.47 19.80 -17.90
N LEU A 421 6.71 18.81 -17.51
CA LEU A 421 6.63 17.48 -18.13
C LEU A 421 5.16 17.07 -18.32
N THR A 422 4.86 16.49 -19.45
CA THR A 422 3.57 15.88 -19.77
C THR A 422 3.81 14.42 -20.15
N PHE A 423 2.92 13.53 -19.69
CA PHE A 423 3.04 12.10 -19.88
C PHE A 423 1.76 11.54 -20.49
N THR A 424 1.88 10.85 -21.64
CA THR A 424 0.73 10.28 -22.35
C THR A 424 1.02 8.84 -22.79
N VAL A 425 -0.04 8.06 -22.96
CA VAL A 425 0.00 6.72 -23.55
C VAL A 425 -0.95 6.68 -24.72
N GLY A 426 -0.51 6.12 -25.85
CA GLY A 426 -1.27 6.12 -27.09
C GLY A 426 -0.86 7.25 -28.03
N GLU A 427 -1.34 7.24 -29.26
CA GLU A 427 -0.95 8.18 -30.32
C GLU A 427 -2.14 9.06 -30.77
N GLY A 428 -1.87 10.31 -31.08
CA GLY A 428 -2.82 11.24 -31.69
C GLY A 428 -4.05 11.50 -30.83
N ASP A 429 -5.24 11.40 -31.42
CA ASP A 429 -6.50 11.65 -30.71
C ASP A 429 -6.88 10.54 -29.72
N ASP A 430 -6.19 9.40 -29.73
CA ASP A 430 -6.37 8.29 -28.79
C ASP A 430 -5.40 8.39 -27.58
N ALA A 431 -4.58 9.42 -27.50
CA ALA A 431 -3.67 9.63 -26.38
C ALA A 431 -4.45 9.89 -25.08
N VAL A 432 -4.05 9.20 -24.02
CA VAL A 432 -4.62 9.36 -22.68
C VAL A 432 -3.51 9.71 -21.68
N PRO A 433 -3.85 10.34 -20.54
CA PRO A 433 -2.86 10.60 -19.50
C PRO A 433 -2.19 9.30 -19.02
N ALA A 434 -0.91 9.32 -18.78
CA ALA A 434 -0.19 8.19 -18.19
C ALA A 434 -0.47 8.12 -16.67
N TYR A 435 -1.74 7.97 -16.31
CA TYR A 435 -2.21 7.79 -14.93
C TYR A 435 -3.06 6.53 -14.83
N LEU A 436 -2.65 5.59 -13.99
CA LEU A 436 -3.25 4.25 -13.87
C LEU A 436 -3.47 3.57 -15.24
N ALA A 437 -2.56 3.83 -16.16
CA ALA A 437 -2.62 3.29 -17.51
C ALA A 437 -2.36 1.77 -17.48
N PHE A 438 -3.22 1.01 -18.16
CA PHE A 438 -3.02 -0.43 -18.34
C PHE A 438 -1.79 -0.66 -19.21
N SER A 439 -0.74 -1.20 -18.62
CA SER A 439 0.58 -1.31 -19.22
C SER A 439 1.11 -2.74 -19.16
N SER A 440 1.87 -3.11 -20.18
CA SER A 440 2.54 -4.41 -20.32
C SER A 440 3.97 -4.22 -20.80
N ASP A 441 4.70 -5.30 -20.98
CA ASP A 441 6.00 -5.29 -21.67
C ASP A 441 5.89 -4.63 -23.03
N GLY A 442 6.77 -3.68 -23.30
CA GLY A 442 6.81 -2.90 -24.54
C GLY A 442 5.83 -1.72 -24.61
N THR A 443 5.01 -1.46 -23.58
CA THR A 443 4.20 -0.22 -23.52
C THR A 443 5.12 0.99 -23.50
N VAL A 444 4.82 2.00 -24.32
CA VAL A 444 5.54 3.26 -24.40
C VAL A 444 4.70 4.36 -23.74
N ILE A 445 5.34 5.14 -22.91
CA ILE A 445 4.81 6.38 -22.34
C ILE A 445 5.58 7.53 -23.00
N ASP A 446 4.87 8.38 -23.71
CA ASP A 446 5.44 9.56 -24.32
C ASP A 446 5.68 10.64 -23.28
N VAL A 447 6.85 11.22 -23.28
CA VAL A 447 7.24 12.34 -22.42
C VAL A 447 7.49 13.58 -23.26
N THR A 448 6.74 14.63 -22.99
CA THR A 448 6.98 15.93 -23.61
C THR A 448 7.43 16.93 -22.56
N THR A 449 8.47 17.70 -22.88
CA THR A 449 9.07 18.71 -22.00
C THR A 449 8.81 20.10 -22.51
N ASP A 450 8.19 20.97 -21.70
CA ASP A 450 8.25 22.43 -21.91
C ASP A 450 9.55 22.98 -21.30
N LEU A 451 10.52 23.30 -22.15
CA LEU A 451 11.87 23.73 -21.72
C LEU A 451 11.84 24.98 -20.87
N SER A 452 10.93 25.92 -21.13
CA SER A 452 10.84 27.17 -20.39
C SER A 452 10.30 26.94 -18.98
N SER A 453 9.26 26.14 -18.87
CA SER A 453 8.68 25.71 -17.60
C SER A 453 9.65 24.83 -16.82
N TYR A 454 10.30 23.87 -17.49
CA TYR A 454 11.29 22.99 -16.86
C TYR A 454 12.46 23.76 -16.25
N THR A 455 13.05 24.70 -17.00
CA THR A 455 14.16 25.52 -16.52
C THR A 455 13.75 26.36 -15.31
N ARG A 456 12.59 26.96 -15.36
CA ARG A 456 12.04 27.77 -14.26
C ARG A 456 11.76 26.89 -13.02
N ASP A 457 11.08 25.76 -13.18
CA ASP A 457 10.70 24.86 -12.09
C ASP A 457 11.93 24.29 -11.40
N ARG A 458 12.95 23.98 -12.17
CA ARG A 458 14.24 23.54 -11.65
C ARG A 458 14.98 24.63 -10.88
N THR A 459 14.97 25.86 -11.40
CA THR A 459 15.59 27.01 -10.73
C THR A 459 14.92 27.30 -9.40
N LEU A 460 13.61 27.09 -9.30
CA LEU A 460 12.84 27.22 -8.07
C LEU A 460 12.97 26.01 -7.14
N GLY A 461 13.77 25.00 -7.52
CA GLY A 461 14.00 23.80 -6.71
C GLY A 461 12.88 22.76 -6.75
N GLY A 462 11.82 22.98 -7.57
CA GLY A 462 10.66 22.12 -7.64
C GLY A 462 10.88 20.85 -8.48
N GLN A 463 11.51 20.95 -9.65
CA GLN A 463 11.64 19.82 -10.58
C GLN A 463 12.90 18.99 -10.31
N LYS A 464 12.75 17.73 -9.94
CA LYS A 464 13.84 16.80 -9.62
C LYS A 464 14.01 15.66 -10.63
N GLY A 465 12.97 15.36 -11.44
CA GLY A 465 12.99 14.26 -12.37
C GLY A 465 11.62 13.71 -12.68
N ILE A 466 11.55 12.44 -13.02
CA ILE A 466 10.30 11.71 -13.25
C ILE A 466 10.11 10.68 -12.13
N MET A 467 8.90 10.59 -11.60
CA MET A 467 8.47 9.56 -10.68
C MET A 467 7.55 8.60 -11.43
N MET A 468 8.00 7.37 -11.60
CA MET A 468 7.19 6.28 -12.14
C MET A 468 6.57 5.50 -10.99
N VAL A 469 5.27 5.27 -11.08
CA VAL A 469 4.52 4.45 -10.12
C VAL A 469 4.07 3.17 -10.82
N HIS A 470 4.63 2.06 -10.42
CA HIS A 470 4.26 0.71 -10.86
C HIS A 470 3.38 0.08 -9.77
N THR A 471 2.07 0.29 -9.85
CA THR A 471 1.11 -0.01 -8.79
C THR A 471 1.21 -1.45 -8.25
N HIS A 472 1.49 -2.42 -9.12
CA HIS A 472 1.53 -3.84 -8.76
C HIS A 472 2.92 -4.42 -8.58
N ASN A 473 3.98 -3.62 -8.66
CA ASN A 473 5.32 -4.12 -8.37
C ASN A 473 5.45 -4.56 -6.90
N VAL A 474 6.48 -5.34 -6.64
CA VAL A 474 6.88 -5.72 -5.29
C VAL A 474 7.01 -4.45 -4.43
N THR A 475 6.51 -4.52 -3.21
CA THR A 475 6.62 -3.45 -2.22
C THR A 475 8.07 -2.97 -2.09
N GLY A 476 8.26 -1.65 -2.07
CA GLY A 476 9.59 -1.03 -2.14
C GLY A 476 10.17 -0.89 -3.56
N GLN A 477 9.53 -1.47 -4.59
CA GLN A 477 9.85 -1.29 -6.00
C GLN A 477 8.71 -0.64 -6.79
N GLN A 478 7.69 -0.17 -6.11
CA GLN A 478 6.53 0.46 -6.72
C GLN A 478 6.84 1.86 -7.23
N VAL A 479 7.74 2.59 -6.57
CA VAL A 479 8.23 3.89 -7.05
C VAL A 479 9.62 3.71 -7.64
N GLN A 480 9.80 4.21 -8.87
CA GLN A 480 11.08 4.26 -9.54
C GLN A 480 11.29 5.68 -10.06
N THR A 481 12.44 6.28 -9.75
CA THR A 481 12.74 7.66 -10.13
C THR A 481 13.73 7.71 -11.27
N ILE A 482 13.49 8.61 -12.23
CA ILE A 482 14.40 8.89 -13.34
C ILE A 482 14.91 10.31 -13.12
N PRO A 483 16.19 10.50 -12.75
CA PRO A 483 16.78 11.83 -12.65
C PRO A 483 16.95 12.43 -14.03
N LEU A 484 16.50 13.65 -14.22
CA LEU A 484 16.74 14.38 -15.47
C LEU A 484 18.04 15.19 -15.38
N PRO A 485 18.81 15.30 -16.47
CA PRO A 485 20.12 15.92 -16.47
C PRO A 485 20.09 17.39 -16.07
N SER A 486 21.18 17.85 -15.47
CA SER A 486 21.33 19.20 -14.92
C SER A 486 21.76 20.27 -15.93
N GLY A 487 22.10 19.88 -17.14
CA GLY A 487 22.66 20.78 -18.16
C GLY A 487 21.64 21.21 -19.19
N ILE A 488 21.66 22.48 -19.52
CA ILE A 488 20.84 23.11 -20.52
C ILE A 488 21.75 23.41 -21.72
N ASP A 489 22.01 22.43 -22.53
CA ASP A 489 22.46 22.65 -23.90
C ASP A 489 21.67 21.70 -24.81
N GLY A 490 20.37 21.95 -24.93
CA GLY A 490 19.56 21.44 -26.02
C GLY A 490 19.00 20.02 -25.91
N VAL A 491 19.24 19.28 -24.80
CA VAL A 491 18.66 17.93 -24.61
C VAL A 491 18.29 17.77 -23.13
N VAL A 492 17.03 17.88 -22.80
CA VAL A 492 16.51 17.63 -21.44
C VAL A 492 16.34 16.14 -21.20
N ILE A 493 16.20 15.37 -22.27
CA ILE A 493 16.13 13.91 -22.28
C ILE A 493 17.24 13.42 -23.23
N ALA A 494 18.40 13.06 -22.70
CA ALA A 494 19.50 12.44 -23.46
C ALA A 494 20.00 11.21 -22.69
#